data_7e5cc2bd3ae9f7fe4f2bd520fa8c9a37
#
_entry.id   7e5cc2bd3ae9f7fe4f2bd520fa8c9a37
#
_cell.length_a   1.000
_cell.length_b   1.000
_cell.length_c   1.000
_cell.angle_alpha   90.00
_cell.angle_beta   90.00
_cell.angle_gamma   90.00
#
_symmetry.space_group_name_H-M   'P 1'
#
loop_
_entity.id
_entity.type
_entity.pdbx_description
1 polymer ?
#
loop_
_entity_poly.entity_id
_entity_poly.type
_entity_poly.pdbx_seq_one_letter_code
_entity_poly.pdbx_strand_id
1 'polypeptide(L)'
;ADAMSDSVPLLVFTGQVARPGIGKDSFQEADIVGITMPITKYNYQVRETADIPRIVAEAIHIATTGRPGPVVIDLPKDVSALETDFIYSPKVVLPSYQPTLEPNEMQIKKILKHLSRAKKPVLLAGGGISYAEASKELNEFAERYQIPVVTTLLGQGTIATSHPLFLGMGGMHGSFAANIAMTEADFMISIGCRFDDRLTGNPKTFAKNAKVAHIDIDAAEIGKIISA
;
A
#
# COMPACT_ATOMS: atom_id res chain seq x y z
N ALA A 1 9.30 -7.46 -6.06
CA ALA A 1 8.32 -8.09 -5.17
C ALA A 1 8.13 -7.25 -3.90
N ASP A 2 9.20 -6.96 -3.15
CA ASP A 2 9.12 -6.26 -1.86
C ASP A 2 8.48 -4.87 -1.98
N ALA A 3 8.88 -4.08 -3.00
CA ALA A 3 8.27 -2.78 -3.26
C ALA A 3 6.74 -2.86 -3.45
N MET A 4 6.23 -3.93 -4.09
CA MET A 4 4.77 -4.16 -4.22
C MET A 4 4.15 -4.54 -2.89
N SER A 5 4.80 -5.41 -2.12
CA SER A 5 4.32 -5.83 -0.80
C SER A 5 4.29 -4.69 0.20
N ASP A 6 5.31 -3.84 0.19
CA ASP A 6 5.49 -2.75 1.15
C ASP A 6 4.91 -1.41 0.66
N SER A 7 4.22 -1.45 -0.49
CA SER A 7 3.55 -0.27 -1.08
C SER A 7 4.53 0.87 -1.38
N VAL A 8 5.77 0.54 -1.81
CA VAL A 8 6.81 1.53 -2.16
C VAL A 8 6.59 2.02 -3.59
N PRO A 9 6.37 3.31 -3.82
CA PRO A 9 6.30 3.86 -5.17
C PRO A 9 7.70 3.80 -5.81
N LEU A 10 7.83 3.02 -6.88
CA LEU A 10 9.10 2.79 -7.57
C LEU A 10 8.89 2.77 -9.07
N LEU A 11 9.70 3.52 -9.81
CA LEU A 11 9.81 3.37 -11.26
C LEU A 11 11.05 2.56 -11.61
N VAL A 12 10.84 1.52 -12.40
CA VAL A 12 11.91 0.64 -12.89
C VAL A 12 11.99 0.78 -14.40
N PHE A 13 13.13 1.19 -14.90
CA PHE A 13 13.41 1.22 -16.33
C PHE A 13 14.25 0.01 -16.69
N THR A 14 13.79 -0.78 -17.68
CA THR A 14 14.51 -1.93 -18.21
C THR A 14 14.88 -1.69 -19.67
N GLY A 15 16.03 -2.19 -20.10
CA GLY A 15 16.40 -2.21 -21.50
C GLY A 15 15.84 -3.45 -22.19
N GLN A 16 15.41 -3.32 -23.44
CA GLN A 16 14.89 -4.40 -24.26
C GLN A 16 15.60 -4.45 -25.61
N VAL A 17 15.57 -5.59 -26.27
CA VAL A 17 16.03 -5.71 -27.66
C VAL A 17 15.24 -4.74 -28.56
N ALA A 18 15.76 -4.42 -29.76
CA ALA A 18 15.05 -3.57 -30.70
C ALA A 18 13.68 -4.15 -31.07
N ARG A 19 12.68 -3.31 -31.31
CA ARG A 19 11.28 -3.70 -31.60
C ARG A 19 11.11 -4.83 -32.63
N PRO A 20 11.89 -4.88 -33.75
CA PRO A 20 11.78 -5.98 -34.71
C PRO A 20 12.21 -7.35 -34.18
N GLY A 21 12.97 -7.37 -33.08
CA GLY A 21 13.48 -8.60 -32.44
C GLY A 21 12.57 -9.13 -31.32
N ILE A 22 11.64 -8.33 -30.81
CA ILE A 22 10.76 -8.72 -29.70
C ILE A 22 9.84 -9.87 -30.13
N GLY A 23 9.77 -10.93 -29.31
CA GLY A 23 8.99 -12.15 -29.55
C GLY A 23 9.61 -13.10 -30.57
N LYS A 24 10.92 -12.99 -30.82
CA LYS A 24 11.64 -13.83 -31.80
C LYS A 24 12.84 -14.56 -31.21
N ASP A 25 12.91 -14.70 -29.92
CA ASP A 25 14.03 -15.33 -29.20
C ASP A 25 15.38 -14.69 -29.54
N SER A 26 15.38 -13.35 -29.66
CA SER A 26 16.57 -12.58 -29.96
C SER A 26 17.61 -12.72 -28.83
N PHE A 27 18.89 -12.57 -29.14
CA PHE A 27 19.94 -12.65 -28.13
C PHE A 27 19.70 -11.66 -27.00
N GLN A 28 19.67 -12.17 -25.76
CA GLN A 28 19.36 -11.42 -24.52
C GLN A 28 17.94 -10.83 -24.46
N GLU A 29 17.01 -11.30 -25.26
CA GLU A 29 15.60 -10.99 -25.09
C GLU A 29 15.05 -11.62 -23.82
N ALA A 30 14.22 -10.86 -23.11
CA ALA A 30 13.43 -11.39 -22.01
C ALA A 30 12.02 -10.77 -22.04
N ASP A 31 11.00 -11.58 -21.70
CA ASP A 31 9.64 -11.06 -21.50
C ASP A 31 9.54 -10.34 -20.15
N ILE A 32 10.08 -9.13 -20.09
CA ILE A 32 10.10 -8.32 -18.87
C ILE A 32 8.69 -8.02 -18.37
N VAL A 33 7.75 -7.75 -19.27
CA VAL A 33 6.36 -7.48 -18.91
C VAL A 33 5.74 -8.71 -18.24
N GLY A 34 5.87 -9.89 -18.85
CA GLY A 34 5.34 -11.13 -18.26
C GLY A 34 5.99 -11.49 -16.92
N ILE A 35 7.32 -11.32 -16.80
CA ILE A 35 8.05 -11.59 -15.55
C ILE A 35 7.64 -10.65 -14.42
N THR A 36 7.42 -9.37 -14.71
CA THR A 36 7.18 -8.35 -13.69
C THR A 36 5.71 -8.08 -13.41
N MET A 37 4.80 -8.51 -14.27
CA MET A 37 3.34 -8.34 -14.12
C MET A 37 2.81 -8.72 -12.72
N PRO A 38 3.16 -9.87 -12.12
CA PRO A 38 2.62 -10.28 -10.82
C PRO A 38 3.18 -9.50 -9.62
N ILE A 39 4.22 -8.69 -9.82
CA ILE A 39 4.94 -7.99 -8.75
C ILE A 39 4.97 -6.46 -8.93
N THR A 40 4.15 -5.93 -9.83
CA THR A 40 4.06 -4.50 -10.14
C THR A 40 2.62 -4.05 -10.27
N LYS A 41 2.37 -2.76 -10.11
CA LYS A 41 1.05 -2.17 -10.36
C LYS A 41 0.73 -2.09 -11.84
N TYR A 42 1.73 -1.79 -12.64
CA TYR A 42 1.58 -1.68 -14.09
C TYR A 42 2.91 -1.87 -14.80
N ASN A 43 2.84 -2.24 -16.09
CA ASN A 43 4.00 -2.40 -16.96
C ASN A 43 3.74 -1.72 -18.29
N TYR A 44 4.71 -0.94 -18.75
CA TYR A 44 4.73 -0.38 -20.09
C TYR A 44 5.84 -1.03 -20.89
N GLN A 45 5.56 -1.44 -22.13
CA GLN A 45 6.57 -1.66 -23.16
C GLN A 45 6.43 -0.53 -24.17
N VAL A 46 7.42 0.35 -24.22
CA VAL A 46 7.36 1.57 -25.03
C VAL A 46 7.47 1.20 -26.52
N ARG A 47 6.55 1.69 -27.33
CA ARG A 47 6.52 1.42 -28.77
C ARG A 47 7.05 2.57 -29.62
N GLU A 48 6.83 3.80 -29.17
CA GLU A 48 7.23 5.00 -29.89
C GLU A 48 7.98 5.96 -28.97
N THR A 49 9.07 6.55 -29.47
CA THR A 49 9.91 7.48 -28.70
C THR A 49 9.12 8.70 -28.21
N ALA A 50 8.19 9.19 -29.02
CA ALA A 50 7.33 10.32 -28.67
C ALA A 50 6.37 10.04 -27.49
N ASP A 51 6.11 8.76 -27.17
CA ASP A 51 5.26 8.37 -26.05
C ASP A 51 6.00 8.37 -24.68
N ILE A 52 7.33 8.40 -24.67
CA ILE A 52 8.12 8.31 -23.43
C ILE A 52 7.68 9.34 -22.39
N PRO A 53 7.55 10.64 -22.71
CA PRO A 53 7.15 11.64 -21.70
C PRO A 53 5.77 11.36 -21.10
N ARG A 54 4.81 10.96 -21.92
CA ARG A 54 3.46 10.59 -21.49
C ARG A 54 3.49 9.34 -20.59
N ILE A 55 4.18 8.28 -21.02
CA ILE A 55 4.28 7.02 -20.27
C ILE A 55 4.95 7.25 -18.91
N VAL A 56 6.00 8.06 -18.85
CA VAL A 56 6.66 8.37 -17.57
C VAL A 56 5.71 9.13 -16.63
N ALA A 57 4.95 10.10 -17.14
CA ALA A 57 3.97 10.83 -16.35
C ALA A 57 2.85 9.91 -15.81
N GLU A 58 2.33 9.01 -16.67
CA GLU A 58 1.34 8.00 -16.28
C GLU A 58 1.91 7.01 -15.26
N ALA A 59 3.14 6.56 -15.44
CA ALA A 59 3.82 5.63 -14.54
C ALA A 59 4.03 6.25 -13.14
N ILE A 60 4.44 7.53 -13.06
CA ILE A 60 4.54 8.27 -11.81
C ILE A 60 3.17 8.34 -11.14
N HIS A 61 2.13 8.73 -11.89
CA HIS A 61 0.76 8.82 -11.37
C HIS A 61 0.28 7.48 -10.81
N ILE A 62 0.44 6.38 -11.55
CA ILE A 62 0.05 5.04 -11.10
C ILE A 62 0.87 4.62 -9.86
N ALA A 63 2.19 4.85 -9.87
CA ALA A 63 3.04 4.46 -8.76
C ALA A 63 2.70 5.16 -7.44
N THR A 64 2.26 6.42 -7.50
CA THR A 64 2.09 7.29 -6.33
C THR A 64 0.64 7.46 -5.87
N THR A 65 -0.36 7.02 -6.63
CA THR A 65 -1.79 7.18 -6.27
C THR A 65 -2.45 5.86 -5.91
N GLY A 66 -3.59 5.91 -5.21
CA GLY A 66 -4.19 4.73 -4.61
C GLY A 66 -3.21 4.08 -3.62
N ARG A 67 -3.17 2.75 -3.55
CA ARG A 67 -2.08 2.06 -2.87
C ARG A 67 -0.79 2.26 -3.66
N PRO A 68 0.27 2.87 -3.11
CA PRO A 68 1.53 3.04 -3.83
C PRO A 68 2.17 1.70 -4.21
N GLY A 69 3.00 1.71 -5.25
CA GLY A 69 3.69 0.49 -5.66
C GLY A 69 4.52 0.67 -6.93
N PRO A 70 5.28 -0.36 -7.34
CA PRO A 70 6.20 -0.29 -8.47
C PRO A 70 5.50 -0.31 -9.83
N VAL A 71 6.07 0.43 -10.78
CA VAL A 71 5.72 0.41 -12.20
C VAL A 71 6.98 0.18 -13.02
N VAL A 72 6.89 -0.67 -14.02
CA VAL A 72 8.01 -0.98 -14.94
C VAL A 72 7.78 -0.32 -16.28
N ILE A 73 8.84 0.26 -16.83
CA ILE A 73 8.90 0.82 -18.19
C ILE A 73 10.00 0.09 -18.94
N ASP A 74 9.61 -0.77 -19.87
CA ASP A 74 10.51 -1.54 -20.72
C ASP A 74 10.80 -0.75 -22.00
N LEU A 75 12.09 -0.42 -22.22
CA LEU A 75 12.56 0.47 -23.27
C LEU A 75 13.31 -0.31 -24.33
N PRO A 76 12.72 -0.55 -25.52
CA PRO A 76 13.45 -1.12 -26.65
C PRO A 76 14.62 -0.23 -27.09
N LYS A 77 15.74 -0.88 -27.47
CA LYS A 77 16.99 -0.19 -27.82
C LYS A 77 16.81 0.84 -28.92
N ASP A 78 16.05 0.55 -29.97
CA ASP A 78 15.79 1.45 -31.07
C ASP A 78 14.91 2.64 -30.67
N VAL A 79 13.94 2.44 -29.76
CA VAL A 79 13.11 3.50 -29.22
C VAL A 79 13.93 4.49 -28.39
N SER A 80 14.84 3.98 -27.55
CA SER A 80 15.70 4.83 -26.70
C SER A 80 16.80 5.58 -27.47
N ALA A 81 17.12 5.15 -28.70
CA ALA A 81 18.15 5.74 -29.53
C ALA A 81 17.65 6.84 -30.49
N LEU A 82 16.34 6.94 -30.66
CA LEU A 82 15.74 7.94 -31.56
C LEU A 82 15.55 9.29 -30.88
N GLU A 83 15.64 10.33 -31.65
CA GLU A 83 15.31 11.70 -31.22
C GLU A 83 13.82 12.00 -31.39
N THR A 84 13.27 12.81 -30.51
CA THR A 84 11.89 13.29 -30.60
C THR A 84 11.76 14.66 -29.95
N ASP A 85 10.77 15.43 -30.33
CA ASP A 85 10.40 16.66 -29.64
C ASP A 85 9.80 16.32 -28.28
N PHE A 86 10.38 16.89 -27.22
CA PHE A 86 9.86 16.70 -25.86
C PHE A 86 8.62 17.56 -25.62
N ILE A 87 7.47 16.90 -25.43
CA ILE A 87 6.22 17.55 -25.05
C ILE A 87 5.84 17.08 -23.64
N TYR A 88 5.92 17.99 -22.68
CA TYR A 88 5.47 17.70 -21.32
C TYR A 88 3.97 17.92 -21.18
N SER A 89 3.25 16.89 -20.75
CA SER A 89 1.84 16.99 -20.39
C SER A 89 1.69 16.83 -18.87
N PRO A 90 1.40 17.90 -18.12
CA PRO A 90 1.26 17.83 -16.67
C PRO A 90 -0.02 17.11 -16.23
N LYS A 91 -0.99 16.95 -17.13
CA LYS A 91 -2.28 16.31 -16.82
C LYS A 91 -2.29 14.88 -17.32
N VAL A 92 -2.31 13.95 -16.36
CA VAL A 92 -2.52 12.53 -16.65
C VAL A 92 -4.00 12.22 -16.65
N VAL A 93 -4.49 11.55 -17.71
CA VAL A 93 -5.86 11.08 -17.83
C VAL A 93 -5.86 9.59 -18.12
N LEU A 94 -6.24 8.79 -17.10
CA LEU A 94 -6.32 7.35 -17.18
C LEU A 94 -7.75 6.90 -16.82
N PRO A 95 -8.67 6.79 -17.78
CA PRO A 95 -10.07 6.44 -17.50
C PRO A 95 -10.25 5.08 -16.81
N SER A 96 -9.35 4.13 -17.08
CA SER A 96 -9.36 2.79 -16.50
C SER A 96 -8.70 2.69 -15.12
N TYR A 97 -8.07 3.75 -14.62
CA TYR A 97 -7.40 3.78 -13.32
C TYR A 97 -7.98 4.90 -12.46
N GLN A 98 -8.92 4.53 -11.60
CA GLN A 98 -9.61 5.48 -10.70
C GLN A 98 -9.65 4.88 -9.30
N PRO A 99 -8.61 5.09 -8.47
CA PRO A 99 -8.60 4.62 -7.11
C PRO A 99 -9.71 5.29 -6.29
N THR A 100 -10.40 4.50 -5.46
CA THR A 100 -11.43 5.01 -4.55
C THR A 100 -10.76 5.68 -3.36
N LEU A 101 -10.96 7.00 -3.24
CA LEU A 101 -10.36 7.80 -2.15
C LEU A 101 -11.38 8.11 -1.05
N GLU A 102 -12.66 8.13 -1.38
CA GLU A 102 -13.72 8.49 -0.44
C GLU A 102 -14.16 7.30 0.42
N PRO A 103 -14.26 7.49 1.74
CA PRO A 103 -14.72 6.45 2.63
C PRO A 103 -16.23 6.23 2.53
N ASN A 104 -16.69 5.02 2.86
CA ASN A 104 -18.12 4.75 2.99
C ASN A 104 -18.64 5.23 4.35
N GLU A 105 -19.44 6.30 4.35
CA GLU A 105 -19.96 6.90 5.59
C GLU A 105 -20.77 5.93 6.46
N MET A 106 -21.53 5.00 5.87
CA MET A 106 -22.29 4.02 6.64
C MET A 106 -21.38 3.04 7.39
N GLN A 107 -20.26 2.67 6.78
CA GLN A 107 -19.26 1.83 7.43
C GLN A 107 -18.56 2.59 8.57
N ILE A 108 -18.20 3.85 8.37
CA ILE A 108 -17.66 4.70 9.44
C ILE A 108 -18.65 4.80 10.62
N LYS A 109 -19.94 5.02 10.37
CA LYS A 109 -20.96 5.05 11.43
C LYS A 109 -21.05 3.70 12.18
N LYS A 110 -20.88 2.56 11.49
CA LYS A 110 -20.83 1.23 12.14
C LYS A 110 -19.59 1.09 13.02
N ILE A 111 -18.43 1.52 12.55
CA ILE A 111 -17.18 1.51 13.33
C ILE A 111 -17.36 2.30 14.63
N LEU A 112 -17.86 3.54 14.54
CA LEU A 112 -18.13 4.38 15.72
C LEU A 112 -19.13 3.73 16.69
N LYS A 113 -20.17 3.06 16.17
CA LYS A 113 -21.14 2.33 16.99
C LYS A 113 -20.50 1.12 17.69
N HIS A 114 -19.56 0.41 17.06
CA HIS A 114 -18.82 -0.66 17.73
C HIS A 114 -17.86 -0.11 18.77
N LEU A 115 -17.13 0.96 18.42
CA LEU A 115 -16.20 1.62 19.32
C LEU A 115 -16.90 2.09 20.62
N SER A 116 -18.10 2.69 20.52
CA SER A 116 -18.84 3.17 21.70
C SER A 116 -19.27 2.07 22.68
N ARG A 117 -19.16 0.80 22.30
CA ARG A 117 -19.50 -0.37 23.12
C ARG A 117 -18.29 -1.19 23.54
N ALA A 118 -17.15 -0.93 22.92
CA ALA A 118 -15.90 -1.63 23.20
C ALA A 118 -15.40 -1.30 24.60
N LYS A 119 -14.88 -2.32 25.29
CA LYS A 119 -14.27 -2.19 26.61
C LYS A 119 -12.74 -2.16 26.55
N LYS A 120 -12.18 -2.83 25.54
CA LYS A 120 -10.74 -2.94 25.30
C LYS A 120 -10.44 -2.64 23.83
N PRO A 121 -10.76 -1.43 23.33
CA PRO A 121 -10.44 -1.08 21.96
C PRO A 121 -8.94 -0.90 21.75
N VAL A 122 -8.43 -1.20 20.55
CA VAL A 122 -7.05 -0.96 20.14
C VAL A 122 -7.00 -0.40 18.72
N LEU A 123 -6.13 0.56 18.46
CA LEU A 123 -5.78 1.02 17.12
C LEU A 123 -4.55 0.27 16.64
N LEU A 124 -4.63 -0.30 15.45
CA LEU A 124 -3.49 -0.88 14.73
C LEU A 124 -3.12 0.03 13.57
N ALA A 125 -2.02 0.76 13.74
CA ALA A 125 -1.54 1.78 12.82
C ALA A 125 -0.54 1.17 11.83
N GLY A 126 -0.91 1.12 10.56
CA GLY A 126 -0.04 0.63 9.48
C GLY A 126 0.65 1.75 8.69
N GLY A 127 1.47 1.36 7.70
CA GLY A 127 2.20 2.28 6.83
C GLY A 127 1.31 3.19 5.98
N GLY A 128 0.05 2.78 5.73
CA GLY A 128 -0.92 3.59 5.01
C GLY A 128 -1.20 4.96 5.66
N ILE A 129 -1.05 5.06 6.98
CA ILE A 129 -1.20 6.34 7.70
C ILE A 129 -0.08 7.30 7.32
N SER A 130 1.16 6.82 7.20
CA SER A 130 2.31 7.63 6.77
C SER A 130 2.14 8.10 5.32
N TYR A 131 1.69 7.23 4.43
CA TYR A 131 1.44 7.59 3.02
C TYR A 131 0.29 8.59 2.86
N ALA A 132 -0.69 8.54 3.76
CA ALA A 132 -1.81 9.49 3.79
C ALA A 132 -1.49 10.79 4.56
N GLU A 133 -0.27 10.91 5.12
CA GLU A 133 0.13 12.03 6.01
C GLU A 133 -0.83 12.25 7.19
N ALA A 134 -1.54 11.20 7.63
CA ALA A 134 -2.62 11.24 8.60
C ALA A 134 -2.19 10.95 10.05
N SER A 135 -0.90 11.13 10.37
CA SER A 135 -0.38 10.88 11.73
C SER A 135 -1.00 11.81 12.77
N LYS A 136 -1.29 13.06 12.39
CA LYS A 136 -1.95 14.04 13.27
C LYS A 136 -3.35 13.58 13.64
N GLU A 137 -4.14 13.18 12.66
CA GLU A 137 -5.52 12.71 12.83
C GLU A 137 -5.57 11.42 13.65
N LEU A 138 -4.61 10.51 13.45
CA LEU A 138 -4.46 9.31 14.28
C LEU A 138 -4.26 9.67 15.75
N ASN A 139 -3.32 10.58 16.03
CA ASN A 139 -2.99 10.98 17.41
C ASN A 139 -4.19 11.70 18.07
N GLU A 140 -4.81 12.65 17.40
CA GLU A 140 -6.01 13.34 17.89
C GLU A 140 -7.16 12.36 18.18
N PHE A 141 -7.35 11.35 17.32
CA PHE A 141 -8.36 10.31 17.51
C PHE A 141 -8.03 9.43 18.72
N ALA A 142 -6.79 8.96 18.82
CA ALA A 142 -6.33 8.13 19.94
C ALA A 142 -6.47 8.87 21.29
N GLU A 143 -6.05 10.13 21.35
CA GLU A 143 -6.16 10.98 22.55
C GLU A 143 -7.60 11.26 22.92
N ARG A 144 -8.43 11.61 21.95
CA ARG A 144 -9.85 11.95 22.18
C ARG A 144 -10.63 10.79 22.80
N TYR A 145 -10.36 9.57 22.34
CA TYR A 145 -11.06 8.38 22.78
C TYR A 145 -10.27 7.51 23.77
N GLN A 146 -9.05 7.96 24.13
CA GLN A 146 -8.14 7.26 25.05
C GLN A 146 -7.89 5.81 24.62
N ILE A 147 -7.64 5.59 23.32
CA ILE A 147 -7.44 4.26 22.75
C ILE A 147 -5.94 4.00 22.57
N PRO A 148 -5.41 2.90 23.12
CA PRO A 148 -4.01 2.52 22.89
C PRO A 148 -3.72 2.22 21.42
N VAL A 149 -2.50 2.57 21.00
CA VAL A 149 -2.02 2.44 19.63
C VAL A 149 -0.89 1.40 19.58
N VAL A 150 -1.05 0.45 18.69
CA VAL A 150 -0.03 -0.51 18.27
C VAL A 150 0.35 -0.17 16.83
N THR A 151 1.63 -0.18 16.49
CA THR A 151 2.07 0.04 15.11
C THR A 151 2.51 -1.26 14.44
N THR A 152 2.38 -1.34 13.12
CA THR A 152 3.16 -2.30 12.33
C THR A 152 4.58 -1.78 12.16
N LEU A 153 5.48 -2.58 11.56
CA LEU A 153 6.84 -2.12 11.24
C LEU A 153 6.81 -0.84 10.39
N LEU A 154 6.02 -0.83 9.32
CA LEU A 154 5.89 0.33 8.43
C LEU A 154 5.02 1.46 9.01
N GLY A 155 4.28 1.20 10.08
CA GLY A 155 3.52 2.20 10.82
C GLY A 155 4.33 2.92 11.89
N GLN A 156 5.59 2.54 12.13
CA GLN A 156 6.46 3.23 13.08
C GLN A 156 6.65 4.70 12.68
N GLY A 157 6.61 5.58 13.66
CA GLY A 157 6.71 7.03 13.44
C GLY A 157 5.35 7.74 13.26
N THR A 158 4.25 7.00 13.10
CA THR A 158 2.90 7.60 13.03
C THR A 158 2.42 8.14 14.38
N ILE A 159 2.99 7.63 15.47
CA ILE A 159 2.83 8.12 16.84
C ILE A 159 4.20 8.18 17.51
N ALA A 160 4.43 9.18 18.35
CA ALA A 160 5.69 9.32 19.06
C ALA A 160 5.91 8.15 20.05
N THR A 161 7.15 7.64 20.15
CA THR A 161 7.49 6.56 21.06
C THR A 161 7.31 6.93 22.54
N SER A 162 7.35 8.22 22.87
CA SER A 162 7.08 8.76 24.21
C SER A 162 5.59 8.99 24.50
N HIS A 163 4.72 8.77 23.51
CA HIS A 163 3.28 9.01 23.70
C HIS A 163 2.68 8.00 24.68
N PRO A 164 1.89 8.43 25.68
CA PRO A 164 1.38 7.54 26.74
C PRO A 164 0.45 6.43 26.24
N LEU A 165 -0.20 6.60 25.09
CA LEU A 165 -1.05 5.58 24.45
C LEU A 165 -0.28 4.64 23.51
N PHE A 166 1.01 4.87 23.25
CA PHE A 166 1.80 4.00 22.38
C PHE A 166 2.25 2.74 23.12
N LEU A 167 1.85 1.57 22.65
CA LEU A 167 2.20 0.27 23.25
C LEU A 167 3.39 -0.42 22.57
N GLY A 168 3.88 0.14 21.49
CA GLY A 168 4.98 -0.43 20.71
C GLY A 168 4.52 -1.07 19.40
N MET A 169 5.46 -1.74 18.72
CA MET A 169 5.20 -2.49 17.51
C MET A 169 4.55 -3.83 17.83
N GLY A 170 3.58 -4.25 17.02
CA GLY A 170 2.96 -5.58 17.08
C GLY A 170 3.66 -6.60 16.18
N GLY A 171 3.33 -7.87 16.38
CA GLY A 171 3.81 -8.98 15.56
C GLY A 171 4.98 -9.76 16.14
N MET A 172 5.66 -10.55 15.28
CA MET A 172 6.71 -11.52 15.69
C MET A 172 7.89 -10.87 16.44
N HIS A 173 8.26 -9.65 16.05
CA HIS A 173 9.32 -8.87 16.70
C HIS A 173 8.77 -7.72 17.55
N GLY A 174 7.46 -7.79 17.87
CA GLY A 174 6.76 -6.74 18.60
C GLY A 174 7.01 -6.76 20.10
N SER A 175 6.61 -5.66 20.75
CA SER A 175 6.63 -5.57 22.20
C SER A 175 5.61 -6.50 22.85
N PHE A 176 5.89 -6.93 24.07
CA PHE A 176 4.94 -7.75 24.85
C PHE A 176 3.61 -7.00 25.04
N ALA A 177 3.67 -5.72 25.40
CA ALA A 177 2.47 -4.89 25.62
C ALA A 177 1.59 -4.79 24.37
N ALA A 178 2.18 -4.53 23.19
CA ALA A 178 1.46 -4.46 21.93
C ALA A 178 0.76 -5.79 21.57
N ASN A 179 1.47 -6.90 21.70
CA ASN A 179 0.94 -8.23 21.37
C ASN A 179 -0.18 -8.65 22.34
N ILE A 180 -0.04 -8.37 23.64
CA ILE A 180 -1.11 -8.63 24.61
C ILE A 180 -2.32 -7.75 24.35
N ALA A 181 -2.13 -6.46 24.06
CA ALA A 181 -3.23 -5.56 23.75
C ALA A 181 -4.03 -6.03 22.53
N MET A 182 -3.38 -6.45 21.45
CA MET A 182 -4.05 -7.02 20.29
C MET A 182 -4.79 -8.33 20.60
N THR A 183 -4.21 -9.18 21.45
CA THR A 183 -4.80 -10.48 21.82
C THR A 183 -6.04 -10.32 22.71
N GLU A 184 -6.01 -9.37 23.64
CA GLU A 184 -7.08 -9.12 24.61
C GLU A 184 -8.14 -8.13 24.13
N ALA A 185 -7.91 -7.47 23.00
CA ALA A 185 -8.86 -6.52 22.44
C ALA A 185 -10.23 -7.17 22.18
N ASP A 186 -11.29 -6.42 22.42
CA ASP A 186 -12.65 -6.76 22.00
C ASP A 186 -13.07 -6.03 20.72
N PHE A 187 -12.35 -4.96 20.37
CA PHE A 187 -12.50 -4.23 19.12
C PHE A 187 -11.15 -3.69 18.63
N MET A 188 -10.81 -4.01 17.38
CA MET A 188 -9.59 -3.53 16.75
C MET A 188 -9.95 -2.67 15.54
N ILE A 189 -9.39 -1.48 15.46
CA ILE A 189 -9.48 -0.63 14.27
C ILE A 189 -8.10 -0.65 13.59
N SER A 190 -7.99 -1.37 12.49
CA SER A 190 -6.78 -1.43 11.65
C SER A 190 -6.86 -0.38 10.56
N ILE A 191 -5.81 0.44 10.42
CA ILE A 191 -5.76 1.55 9.50
C ILE A 191 -4.48 1.44 8.66
N GLY A 192 -4.65 1.22 7.34
CA GLY A 192 -3.54 1.12 6.40
C GLY A 192 -2.57 -0.03 6.68
N CYS A 193 -3.11 -1.20 7.08
CA CYS A 193 -2.34 -2.38 7.44
C CYS A 193 -2.91 -3.62 6.73
N ARG A 194 -2.08 -4.37 6.00
CA ARG A 194 -2.50 -5.55 5.20
C ARG A 194 -2.55 -6.87 5.96
N PHE A 195 -2.29 -6.92 7.25
CA PHE A 195 -2.30 -8.14 8.07
C PHE A 195 -1.40 -9.26 7.55
N ASP A 196 -0.13 -8.96 7.26
CA ASP A 196 0.83 -9.99 6.85
C ASP A 196 1.14 -11.01 7.95
N ASP A 197 1.82 -12.10 7.57
CA ASP A 197 2.15 -13.20 8.47
C ASP A 197 3.13 -12.82 9.59
N ARG A 198 3.95 -11.77 9.40
CA ARG A 198 4.88 -11.27 10.43
C ARG A 198 4.14 -10.55 11.54
N LEU A 199 3.00 -9.93 11.23
CA LEU A 199 2.12 -9.31 12.20
C LEU A 199 1.18 -10.33 12.85
N THR A 200 0.51 -11.13 12.03
CA THR A 200 -0.60 -11.98 12.49
C THR A 200 -0.15 -13.33 13.03
N GLY A 201 0.99 -13.84 12.58
CA GLY A 201 1.36 -15.23 12.80
C GLY A 201 0.28 -16.16 12.25
N ASN A 202 -0.39 -16.90 13.13
CA ASN A 202 -1.53 -17.73 12.74
C ASN A 202 -2.83 -16.92 12.72
N PRO A 203 -3.43 -16.65 11.53
CA PRO A 203 -4.65 -15.86 11.42
C PRO A 203 -5.84 -16.40 12.21
N LYS A 204 -5.90 -17.73 12.44
CA LYS A 204 -7.00 -18.38 13.21
C LYS A 204 -6.99 -18.03 14.69
N THR A 205 -5.84 -17.61 15.21
CA THR A 205 -5.68 -17.29 16.64
C THR A 205 -5.41 -15.80 16.88
N PHE A 206 -5.14 -15.05 15.83
CA PHE A 206 -4.91 -13.61 15.90
C PHE A 206 -6.18 -12.87 16.29
N ALA A 207 -6.08 -12.03 17.32
CA ALA A 207 -7.16 -11.16 17.79
C ALA A 207 -8.55 -11.86 17.86
N LYS A 208 -8.59 -13.14 18.24
CA LYS A 208 -9.77 -14.02 18.15
C LYS A 208 -10.99 -13.51 18.92
N ASN A 209 -10.80 -12.63 19.88
CA ASN A 209 -11.87 -12.05 20.71
C ASN A 209 -12.34 -10.69 20.17
N ALA A 210 -11.58 -10.09 19.25
CA ALA A 210 -11.89 -8.77 18.72
C ALA A 210 -12.81 -8.86 17.50
N LYS A 211 -13.74 -7.89 17.41
CA LYS A 211 -14.27 -7.49 16.10
C LYS A 211 -13.25 -6.59 15.45
N VAL A 212 -12.99 -6.79 14.16
CA VAL A 212 -12.01 -6.01 13.42
C VAL A 212 -12.73 -5.07 12.46
N ALA A 213 -12.40 -3.80 12.52
CA ALA A 213 -12.67 -2.82 11.47
C ALA A 213 -11.39 -2.62 10.67
N HIS A 214 -11.45 -2.80 9.35
CA HIS A 214 -10.31 -2.67 8.47
C HIS A 214 -10.51 -1.47 7.54
N ILE A 215 -9.65 -0.47 7.67
CA ILE A 215 -9.65 0.76 6.87
C ILE A 215 -8.40 0.71 5.99
N ASP A 216 -8.60 0.61 4.69
CA ASP A 216 -7.53 0.58 3.71
C ASP A 216 -7.97 1.23 2.40
N ILE A 217 -7.02 1.82 1.68
CA ILE A 217 -7.24 2.39 0.34
C ILE A 217 -7.36 1.28 -0.73
N ASP A 218 -6.75 0.12 -0.48
CA ASP A 218 -6.84 -1.05 -1.34
C ASP A 218 -7.99 -1.96 -0.90
N ALA A 219 -9.11 -1.88 -1.59
CA ALA A 219 -10.27 -2.71 -1.30
C ALA A 219 -9.97 -4.22 -1.34
N ALA A 220 -8.95 -4.65 -2.08
CA ALA A 220 -8.55 -6.06 -2.16
C ALA A 220 -7.86 -6.56 -0.88
N GLU A 221 -7.35 -5.68 -0.03
CA GLU A 221 -6.76 -6.05 1.26
C GLU A 221 -7.81 -6.17 2.37
N ILE A 222 -8.95 -5.48 2.25
CA ILE A 222 -9.99 -5.48 3.28
C ILE A 222 -10.59 -6.89 3.46
N GLY A 223 -10.42 -7.46 4.65
CA GLY A 223 -10.96 -8.79 4.97
C GLY A 223 -10.22 -9.97 4.33
N LYS A 224 -9.12 -9.76 3.62
CA LYS A 224 -8.38 -10.80 2.89
C LYS A 224 -7.75 -11.84 3.81
N ILE A 225 -7.12 -11.42 4.89
CA ILE A 225 -6.42 -12.31 5.84
C ILE A 225 -7.23 -12.42 7.14
N ILE A 226 -7.64 -11.30 7.71
CA ILE A 226 -8.45 -11.22 8.93
C ILE A 226 -9.83 -10.71 8.53
N SER A 227 -10.87 -11.46 8.91
CA SER A 227 -12.26 -11.05 8.64
C SER A 227 -12.57 -9.73 9.35
N ALA A 228 -13.19 -8.80 8.61
CA ALA A 228 -13.54 -7.46 9.09
C ALA A 228 -15.06 -7.21 9.00
#